data_58ebfca960d97bb9942dd395357f35c3
#
_entry.id   58ebfca960d97bb9942dd395357f35c3
#
_cell.length_a   1.000
_cell.length_b   1.000
_cell.length_c   1.000
_cell.angle_alpha   90.00
_cell.angle_beta   90.00
_cell.angle_gamma   90.00
#
_symmetry.space_group_name_H-M   'P 1'
#
loop_
_entity.id
_entity.type
_entity.pdbx_description
1 polymer ?
#
loop_
_entity_poly.entity_id
_entity_poly.type
_entity_poly.pdbx_seq_one_letter_code
_entity_poly.pdbx_strand_id
1 'polypeptide(L)'
;MKVLITGTSSGIGKGCAKFFLKKGHEVYGFDKNAATIALPGYTHFCLDIRNKDSYPELPPVDILINNAGTQDGNDIDVNLKGTISITEHYGIHPDIYSIVMIGSASGHTGSEFPEYAASKGGVLAYAKNVAMRIAPYQATCNSLDFGGVMTELNRPVMEDKKLWDQIMDLTPMKRWMT
;
A
#
# COMPACT_ATOMS: atom_id res chain seq x y z
N MET A 1 0.60 -19.12 -4.14
CA MET A 1 -0.14 -18.29 -3.19
C MET A 1 -1.00 -17.29 -3.95
N LYS A 2 -2.11 -16.89 -3.37
CA LYS A 2 -3.00 -15.83 -3.87
C LYS A 2 -2.68 -14.55 -3.12
N VAL A 3 -2.40 -13.49 -3.86
CA VAL A 3 -1.94 -12.21 -3.30
C VAL A 3 -2.90 -11.10 -3.73
N LEU A 4 -3.52 -10.42 -2.79
CA LEU A 4 -4.30 -9.21 -3.05
C LEU A 4 -3.43 -7.98 -2.81
N ILE A 5 -3.38 -7.09 -3.80
CA ILE A 5 -2.59 -5.85 -3.72
C ILE A 5 -3.47 -4.67 -4.12
N THR A 6 -3.50 -3.61 -3.33
CA THR A 6 -4.19 -2.38 -3.68
C THR A 6 -3.23 -1.34 -4.27
N GLY A 7 -3.69 -0.53 -5.24
CA GLY A 7 -2.87 0.48 -5.91
C GLY A 7 -1.88 -0.10 -6.94
N THR A 8 -2.34 -1.04 -7.78
CA THR A 8 -1.47 -1.82 -8.68
C THR A 8 -1.21 -1.20 -10.05
N SER A 9 -1.85 -0.09 -10.39
CA SER A 9 -1.67 0.52 -11.72
C SER A 9 -0.38 1.33 -11.86
N SER A 10 0.29 1.68 -10.75
CA SER A 10 1.52 2.47 -10.76
C SER A 10 2.43 2.17 -9.55
N GLY A 11 3.62 2.75 -9.54
CA GLY A 11 4.53 2.85 -8.40
C GLY A 11 4.82 1.51 -7.69
N ILE A 12 4.82 1.56 -6.36
CA ILE A 12 5.18 0.44 -5.48
C ILE A 12 4.24 -0.75 -5.68
N GLY A 13 2.92 -0.53 -5.71
CA GLY A 13 1.96 -1.61 -5.89
C GLY A 13 2.12 -2.37 -7.21
N LYS A 14 2.39 -1.64 -8.31
CA LYS A 14 2.72 -2.25 -9.60
C LYS A 14 4.01 -3.08 -9.55
N GLY A 15 5.03 -2.56 -8.86
CA GLY A 15 6.29 -3.27 -8.65
C GLY A 15 6.07 -4.57 -7.86
N CYS A 16 5.33 -4.50 -6.75
CA CYS A 16 4.97 -5.67 -5.95
C CYS A 16 4.19 -6.70 -6.77
N ALA A 17 3.16 -6.29 -7.51
CA ALA A 17 2.37 -7.19 -8.34
C ALA A 17 3.25 -7.94 -9.35
N LYS A 18 4.12 -7.23 -10.07
CA LYS A 18 5.07 -7.85 -11.01
C LYS A 18 6.03 -8.81 -10.33
N PHE A 19 6.50 -8.48 -9.12
CA PHE A 19 7.39 -9.36 -8.36
C PHE A 19 6.71 -10.69 -8.01
N PHE A 20 5.49 -10.65 -7.46
CA PHE A 20 4.76 -11.86 -7.11
C PHE A 20 4.38 -12.70 -8.35
N LEU A 21 3.96 -12.07 -9.44
CA LEU A 21 3.70 -12.75 -10.70
C LEU A 21 4.96 -13.46 -11.24
N LYS A 22 6.12 -12.80 -11.20
CA LYS A 22 7.41 -13.41 -11.60
C LYS A 22 7.78 -14.64 -10.74
N LYS A 23 7.29 -14.69 -9.50
CA LYS A 23 7.48 -15.83 -8.59
C LYS A 23 6.42 -16.93 -8.76
N GLY A 24 5.52 -16.79 -9.75
CA GLY A 24 4.49 -17.79 -10.04
C GLY A 24 3.28 -17.73 -9.12
N HIS A 25 3.05 -16.60 -8.43
CA HIS A 25 1.87 -16.39 -7.60
C HIS A 25 0.71 -15.83 -8.43
N GLU A 26 -0.52 -16.07 -8.00
CA GLU A 26 -1.72 -15.45 -8.52
C GLU A 26 -1.92 -14.09 -7.82
N VAL A 27 -2.16 -13.04 -8.60
CA VAL A 27 -2.28 -11.68 -8.05
C VAL A 27 -3.61 -11.05 -8.44
N TYR A 28 -4.37 -10.66 -7.44
CA TYR A 28 -5.55 -9.80 -7.57
C TYR A 28 -5.13 -8.36 -7.33
N GLY A 29 -5.29 -7.50 -8.32
CA GLY A 29 -4.91 -6.09 -8.25
C GLY A 29 -6.15 -5.20 -8.16
N PHE A 30 -6.24 -4.36 -7.14
CA PHE A 30 -7.26 -3.33 -7.01
C PHE A 30 -6.66 -1.97 -7.30
N ASP A 31 -7.29 -1.20 -8.17
CA ASP A 31 -6.90 0.19 -8.43
C ASP A 31 -8.10 0.98 -8.97
N LYS A 32 -8.17 2.28 -8.69
CA LYS A 32 -9.20 3.15 -9.30
C LYS A 32 -8.95 3.42 -10.79
N ASN A 33 -7.73 3.19 -11.25
CA ASN A 33 -7.31 3.36 -12.63
C ASN A 33 -7.31 2.02 -13.37
N ALA A 34 -7.29 2.08 -14.70
CA ALA A 34 -7.22 0.91 -15.56
C ALA A 34 -5.93 0.09 -15.33
N ALA A 35 -5.99 -1.18 -15.69
CA ALA A 35 -4.85 -2.09 -15.62
C ALA A 35 -3.66 -1.58 -16.45
N THR A 36 -2.46 -1.67 -15.88
CA THR A 36 -1.18 -1.39 -16.56
C THR A 36 -0.27 -2.62 -16.57
N ILE A 37 -0.77 -3.76 -16.12
CA ILE A 37 -0.08 -5.05 -16.09
C ILE A 37 -0.87 -6.01 -16.98
N ALA A 38 -0.18 -6.63 -17.93
CA ALA A 38 -0.73 -7.65 -18.82
C ALA A 38 0.18 -8.90 -18.75
N LEU A 39 0.11 -9.59 -17.60
CA LEU A 39 0.90 -10.78 -17.32
C LEU A 39 -0.02 -11.94 -16.91
N PRO A 40 0.30 -13.20 -17.24
CA PRO A 40 -0.43 -14.37 -16.76
C PRO A 40 -0.49 -14.40 -15.23
N GLY A 41 -1.64 -14.81 -14.69
CA GLY A 41 -1.87 -14.88 -13.24
C GLY A 41 -2.24 -13.55 -12.59
N TYR A 42 -2.37 -12.46 -13.37
CA TYR A 42 -2.86 -11.17 -12.88
C TYR A 42 -4.33 -10.96 -13.25
N THR A 43 -5.13 -10.67 -12.24
CA THR A 43 -6.52 -10.23 -12.40
C THR A 43 -6.68 -8.84 -11.84
N HIS A 44 -7.17 -7.90 -12.66
CA HIS A 44 -7.38 -6.52 -12.27
C HIS A 44 -8.84 -6.20 -12.00
N PHE A 45 -9.10 -5.49 -10.92
CA PHE A 45 -10.40 -4.91 -10.59
C PHE A 45 -10.28 -3.39 -10.51
N CYS A 46 -10.99 -2.71 -11.41
CA CYS A 46 -11.04 -1.25 -11.41
C CYS A 46 -12.08 -0.79 -10.39
N LEU A 47 -11.62 -0.42 -9.19
CA LEU A 47 -12.47 0.00 -8.07
C LEU A 47 -11.77 1.00 -7.16
N ASP A 48 -12.56 1.77 -6.44
CA ASP A 48 -12.10 2.64 -5.36
C ASP A 48 -12.22 1.89 -4.03
N ILE A 49 -11.14 1.79 -3.28
CA ILE A 49 -11.11 1.09 -1.99
C ILE A 49 -11.99 1.72 -0.91
N ARG A 50 -12.51 2.93 -1.14
CA ARG A 50 -13.51 3.57 -0.27
C ARG A 50 -14.92 3.01 -0.47
N ASN A 51 -15.19 2.44 -1.65
CA ASN A 51 -16.51 1.94 -2.01
C ASN A 51 -16.62 0.43 -1.75
N LYS A 52 -17.02 0.08 -0.54
CA LYS A 52 -17.16 -1.31 -0.11
C LYS A 52 -18.16 -2.13 -0.94
N ASP A 53 -19.19 -1.47 -1.49
CA ASP A 53 -20.21 -2.13 -2.31
C ASP A 53 -19.67 -2.60 -3.68
N SER A 54 -18.51 -2.08 -4.10
CA SER A 54 -17.82 -2.49 -5.33
C SER A 54 -16.84 -3.64 -5.15
N TYR A 55 -16.68 -4.19 -3.94
CA TYR A 55 -15.70 -5.22 -3.67
C TYR A 55 -16.14 -6.56 -4.28
N PRO A 56 -15.30 -7.16 -5.15
CA PRO A 56 -15.61 -8.44 -5.76
C PRO A 56 -15.48 -9.60 -4.74
N GLU A 57 -16.26 -10.63 -4.95
CA GLU A 57 -16.03 -11.90 -4.27
C GLU A 57 -14.70 -12.52 -4.74
N LEU A 58 -13.82 -12.80 -3.80
CA LEU A 58 -12.53 -13.46 -4.05
C LEU A 58 -12.43 -14.74 -3.21
N PRO A 59 -11.69 -15.74 -3.69
CA PRO A 59 -11.28 -16.82 -2.80
C PRO A 59 -10.38 -16.26 -1.68
N PRO A 60 -10.31 -16.93 -0.52
CA PRO A 60 -9.40 -16.51 0.54
C PRO A 60 -7.99 -16.26 0.01
N VAL A 61 -7.41 -15.10 0.35
CA VAL A 61 -6.08 -14.71 -0.08
C VAL A 61 -5.04 -15.06 0.98
N ASP A 62 -3.87 -15.51 0.55
CA ASP A 62 -2.78 -15.85 1.47
C ASP A 62 -2.04 -14.59 1.95
N ILE A 63 -1.93 -13.58 1.08
CA ILE A 63 -1.19 -12.34 1.35
C ILE A 63 -2.06 -11.14 0.94
N LEU A 64 -2.14 -10.15 1.82
CA LEU A 64 -2.75 -8.86 1.55
C LEU A 64 -1.69 -7.75 1.63
N ILE A 65 -1.57 -6.95 0.55
CA ILE A 65 -0.70 -5.76 0.53
C ILE A 65 -1.57 -4.51 0.38
N ASN A 66 -1.73 -3.77 1.45
CA ASN A 66 -2.42 -2.49 1.48
C ASN A 66 -1.45 -1.39 1.04
N ASN A 67 -1.46 -1.06 -0.24
CA ASN A 67 -0.56 -0.07 -0.83
C ASN A 67 -1.28 1.16 -1.40
N ALA A 68 -2.55 1.05 -1.80
CA ALA A 68 -3.28 2.19 -2.32
C ALA A 68 -3.22 3.38 -1.36
N GLY A 69 -2.92 4.55 -1.89
CA GLY A 69 -2.80 5.77 -1.09
C GLY A 69 -2.70 7.01 -1.97
N THR A 70 -2.88 8.15 -1.35
CA THR A 70 -2.87 9.47 -1.98
C THR A 70 -2.25 10.52 -1.06
N GLN A 71 -1.96 11.71 -1.62
CA GLN A 71 -1.53 12.94 -0.92
C GLN A 71 -2.26 14.13 -1.53
N ASP A 72 -3.59 14.06 -1.63
CA ASP A 72 -4.43 15.03 -2.34
C ASP A 72 -5.55 15.66 -1.50
N GLY A 73 -5.48 15.51 -0.17
CA GLY A 73 -6.51 15.97 0.77
C GLY A 73 -7.63 14.94 1.02
N ASN A 74 -7.56 13.76 0.39
CA ASN A 74 -8.45 12.63 0.69
C ASN A 74 -7.71 11.56 1.52
N ASP A 75 -6.65 11.96 2.19
CA ASP A 75 -5.68 11.06 2.81
C ASP A 75 -6.29 10.19 3.90
N ILE A 76 -7.12 10.75 4.75
CA ILE A 76 -7.80 10.00 5.81
C ILE A 76 -8.74 8.95 5.22
N ASP A 77 -9.53 9.33 4.21
CA ASP A 77 -10.54 8.44 3.63
C ASP A 77 -9.91 7.33 2.80
N VAL A 78 -8.88 7.63 2.02
CA VAL A 78 -8.20 6.63 1.19
C VAL A 78 -7.19 5.83 2.01
N ASN A 79 -6.18 6.50 2.59
CA ASN A 79 -5.03 5.83 3.17
C ASN A 79 -5.38 5.07 4.44
N LEU A 80 -6.31 5.58 5.26
CA LEU A 80 -6.68 4.96 6.54
C LEU A 80 -7.99 4.20 6.43
N LYS A 81 -9.12 4.87 6.15
CA LYS A 81 -10.43 4.19 6.13
C LYS A 81 -10.52 3.14 5.03
N GLY A 82 -10.01 3.42 3.83
CA GLY A 82 -9.93 2.45 2.72
C GLY A 82 -9.09 1.23 3.08
N THR A 83 -7.90 1.46 3.68
CA THR A 83 -7.04 0.37 4.19
C THR A 83 -7.75 -0.48 5.23
N ILE A 84 -8.43 0.14 6.19
CA ILE A 84 -9.24 -0.59 7.19
C ILE A 84 -10.31 -1.41 6.49
N SER A 85 -11.08 -0.81 5.57
CA SER A 85 -12.17 -1.48 4.86
C SER A 85 -11.70 -2.72 4.09
N ILE A 86 -10.62 -2.61 3.34
CA ILE A 86 -10.01 -3.74 2.59
C ILE A 86 -9.53 -4.82 3.54
N THR A 87 -8.85 -4.45 4.63
CA THR A 87 -8.29 -5.41 5.58
C THR A 87 -9.39 -6.17 6.31
N GLU A 88 -10.44 -5.49 6.76
CA GLU A 88 -11.57 -6.14 7.42
C GLU A 88 -12.34 -7.09 6.50
N HIS A 89 -12.37 -6.79 5.19
CA HIS A 89 -13.09 -7.61 4.22
C HIS A 89 -12.30 -8.83 3.74
N TYR A 90 -10.98 -8.65 3.48
CA TYR A 90 -10.16 -9.68 2.83
C TYR A 90 -9.02 -10.22 3.67
N GLY A 91 -8.70 -9.58 4.80
CA GLY A 91 -7.47 -9.91 5.55
C GLY A 91 -7.69 -10.65 6.87
N ILE A 92 -8.90 -10.63 7.43
CA ILE A 92 -9.14 -11.22 8.77
C ILE A 92 -9.87 -12.58 8.62
N HIS A 93 -9.09 -13.61 8.33
CA HIS A 93 -9.59 -14.98 8.20
C HIS A 93 -8.47 -16.00 8.48
N PRO A 94 -8.81 -17.28 8.82
CA PRO A 94 -7.82 -18.28 9.24
C PRO A 94 -6.76 -18.65 8.21
N ASP A 95 -7.07 -18.49 6.92
CA ASP A 95 -6.15 -18.86 5.82
C ASP A 95 -5.16 -17.75 5.47
N ILE A 96 -5.28 -16.54 6.08
CA ILE A 96 -4.32 -15.47 5.86
C ILE A 96 -2.94 -15.87 6.40
N TYR A 97 -1.89 -15.59 5.63
CA TYR A 97 -0.51 -15.83 6.02
C TYR A 97 0.20 -14.54 6.43
N SER A 98 0.01 -13.46 5.64
CA SER A 98 0.68 -12.20 5.92
C SER A 98 -0.11 -11.00 5.41
N ILE A 99 -0.12 -9.93 6.21
CA ILE A 99 -0.63 -8.62 5.81
C ILE A 99 0.52 -7.62 5.86
N VAL A 100 0.69 -6.86 4.77
CA VAL A 100 1.66 -5.77 4.69
C VAL A 100 0.90 -4.46 4.47
N MET A 101 1.21 -3.47 5.28
CA MET A 101 0.67 -2.12 5.15
C MET A 101 1.76 -1.16 4.69
N ILE A 102 1.51 -0.40 3.63
CA ILE A 102 2.45 0.62 3.18
C ILE A 102 2.20 1.89 3.99
N GLY A 103 3.03 2.03 5.01
CA GLY A 103 3.10 3.21 5.86
C GLY A 103 3.91 4.35 5.24
N SER A 104 4.47 5.19 6.09
CA SER A 104 5.38 6.27 5.71
C SER A 104 6.21 6.70 6.93
N ALA A 105 7.40 7.21 6.70
CA ALA A 105 8.19 7.91 7.71
C ALA A 105 7.40 9.08 8.33
N SER A 106 6.53 9.74 7.56
CA SER A 106 5.65 10.82 8.02
C SER A 106 4.70 10.39 9.14
N GLY A 107 4.28 9.11 9.15
CA GLY A 107 3.47 8.57 10.24
C GLY A 107 4.18 8.52 11.60
N HIS A 108 5.52 8.52 11.60
CA HIS A 108 6.34 8.57 12.81
C HIS A 108 6.77 9.98 13.17
N THR A 109 7.08 10.81 12.16
CA THR A 109 7.68 12.13 12.36
C THR A 109 6.66 13.26 12.43
N GLY A 110 5.45 13.04 11.90
CA GLY A 110 4.43 14.08 11.71
C GLY A 110 4.79 15.10 10.62
N SER A 111 5.82 14.86 9.82
CA SER A 111 6.24 15.72 8.73
C SER A 111 5.32 15.61 7.51
N GLU A 112 5.50 16.51 6.53
CA GLU A 112 4.71 16.63 5.31
C GLU A 112 3.29 17.19 5.57
N PHE A 113 2.29 16.70 4.79
CA PHE A 113 0.91 17.21 4.86
C PHE A 113 0.18 16.66 6.10
N PRO A 114 -0.60 17.50 6.83
CA PRO A 114 -1.20 17.12 8.11
C PRO A 114 -2.09 15.88 8.02
N GLU A 115 -3.00 15.82 7.03
CA GLU A 115 -3.89 14.67 6.87
C GLU A 115 -3.14 13.40 6.43
N TYR A 116 -2.13 13.57 5.58
CA TYR A 116 -1.28 12.46 5.16
C TYR A 116 -0.53 11.87 6.35
N ALA A 117 0.18 12.70 7.13
CA ALA A 117 0.90 12.24 8.32
C ALA A 117 -0.04 11.57 9.32
N ALA A 118 -1.22 12.17 9.58
CA ALA A 118 -2.23 11.59 10.46
C ALA A 118 -2.75 10.25 9.93
N SER A 119 -3.03 10.15 8.61
CA SER A 119 -3.48 8.91 7.99
C SER A 119 -2.45 7.79 8.12
N LYS A 120 -1.17 8.09 7.89
CA LYS A 120 -0.08 7.12 7.97
C LYS A 120 0.22 6.73 9.43
N GLY A 121 0.12 7.65 10.39
CA GLY A 121 0.16 7.33 11.83
C GLY A 121 -0.98 6.39 12.24
N GLY A 122 -2.18 6.62 11.71
CA GLY A 122 -3.33 5.73 11.88
C GLY A 122 -3.08 4.32 11.33
N VAL A 123 -2.47 4.21 10.14
CA VAL A 123 -2.09 2.91 9.53
C VAL A 123 -1.11 2.15 10.41
N LEU A 124 -0.11 2.83 11.01
CA LEU A 124 0.84 2.20 11.94
C LEU A 124 0.15 1.60 13.17
N ALA A 125 -0.76 2.37 13.76
CA ALA A 125 -1.54 1.91 14.92
C ALA A 125 -2.47 0.75 14.54
N TYR A 126 -3.12 0.84 13.39
CA TYR A 126 -4.01 -0.20 12.87
C TYR A 126 -3.25 -1.50 12.54
N ALA A 127 -2.06 -1.42 11.95
CA ALA A 127 -1.22 -2.59 11.69
C ALA A 127 -0.95 -3.41 12.97
N LYS A 128 -0.67 -2.74 14.09
CA LYS A 128 -0.49 -3.39 15.40
C LYS A 128 -1.76 -4.06 15.91
N ASN A 129 -2.92 -3.41 15.74
CA ASN A 129 -4.21 -3.99 16.08
C ASN A 129 -4.49 -5.25 15.27
N VAL A 130 -4.29 -5.19 13.94
CA VAL A 130 -4.47 -6.33 13.04
C VAL A 130 -3.53 -7.48 13.42
N ALA A 131 -2.25 -7.20 13.70
CA ALA A 131 -1.27 -8.22 14.08
C ALA A 131 -1.74 -9.03 15.30
N MET A 132 -2.30 -8.37 16.32
CA MET A 132 -2.86 -9.06 17.49
C MET A 132 -4.07 -9.93 17.13
N ARG A 133 -4.93 -9.49 16.22
CA ARG A 133 -6.16 -10.19 15.84
C ARG A 133 -5.91 -11.41 14.97
N ILE A 134 -4.88 -11.41 14.12
CA ILE A 134 -4.53 -12.54 13.26
C ILE A 134 -3.46 -13.46 13.87
N ALA A 135 -2.87 -13.10 15.01
CA ALA A 135 -1.90 -13.93 15.72
C ALA A 135 -2.42 -15.36 16.03
N PRO A 136 -3.70 -15.58 16.41
CA PRO A 136 -4.24 -16.93 16.58
C PRO A 136 -4.19 -17.79 15.30
N TYR A 137 -4.14 -17.18 14.13
CA TYR A 137 -3.99 -17.86 12.83
C TYR A 137 -2.53 -18.13 12.46
N GLN A 138 -1.56 -17.81 13.32
CA GLN A 138 -0.12 -17.87 13.06
C GLN A 138 0.31 -16.95 11.89
N ALA A 139 -0.47 -15.90 11.64
CA ALA A 139 -0.23 -14.92 10.59
C ALA A 139 0.46 -13.65 11.13
N THR A 140 1.08 -12.88 10.23
CA THR A 140 1.78 -11.64 10.58
C THR A 140 1.14 -10.42 9.91
N CYS A 141 1.18 -9.28 10.60
CA CYS A 141 0.88 -7.98 10.01
C CYS A 141 2.03 -7.01 10.33
N ASN A 142 2.61 -6.44 9.28
CA ASN A 142 3.72 -5.50 9.40
C ASN A 142 3.47 -4.24 8.57
N SER A 143 4.01 -3.10 9.03
CA SER A 143 4.07 -1.87 8.24
C SER A 143 5.45 -1.70 7.63
N LEU A 144 5.49 -1.27 6.37
CA LEU A 144 6.70 -0.82 5.69
C LEU A 144 6.63 0.70 5.54
N ASP A 145 7.45 1.40 6.32
CA ASP A 145 7.36 2.84 6.48
C ASP A 145 8.44 3.52 5.66
N PHE A 146 8.15 3.67 4.38
CA PHE A 146 9.10 4.25 3.44
C PHE A 146 9.32 5.74 3.69
N GLY A 147 10.58 6.18 3.43
CA GLY A 147 10.87 7.57 3.07
C GLY A 147 10.59 7.80 1.60
N GLY A 148 11.46 8.56 0.91
CA GLY A 148 11.31 8.81 -0.51
C GLY A 148 11.52 7.54 -1.36
N VAL A 149 10.63 7.33 -2.33
CA VAL A 149 10.71 6.26 -3.33
C VAL A 149 10.59 6.87 -4.72
N MET A 150 11.43 6.47 -5.65
CA MET A 150 11.45 6.99 -7.03
C MET A 150 10.25 6.41 -7.81
N THR A 151 9.12 7.11 -7.73
CA THR A 151 7.86 6.75 -8.40
C THR A 151 7.33 7.91 -9.24
N GLU A 152 6.36 7.63 -10.09
CA GLU A 152 5.67 8.68 -10.86
C GLU A 152 5.03 9.75 -9.95
N LEU A 153 4.51 9.37 -8.79
CA LEU A 153 3.92 10.29 -7.82
C LEU A 153 4.95 11.35 -7.35
N ASN A 154 6.19 10.95 -7.20
CA ASN A 154 7.27 11.78 -6.70
C ASN A 154 8.07 12.48 -7.83
N ARG A 155 7.65 12.34 -9.10
CA ARG A 155 8.32 12.96 -10.24
C ARG A 155 8.49 14.47 -10.09
N PRO A 156 7.48 15.27 -9.66
CA PRO A 156 7.63 16.70 -9.50
C PRO A 156 8.77 17.10 -8.54
N VAL A 157 8.96 16.32 -7.47
CA VAL A 157 10.05 16.53 -6.50
C VAL A 157 11.40 16.19 -7.12
N MET A 158 11.48 15.10 -7.89
CA MET A 158 12.73 14.67 -8.53
C MET A 158 13.18 15.63 -9.65
N GLU A 159 12.26 16.33 -10.29
CA GLU A 159 12.53 17.28 -11.38
C GLU A 159 12.85 18.69 -10.87
N ASP A 160 12.43 19.05 -9.64
CA ASP A 160 12.81 20.30 -8.98
C ASP A 160 14.17 20.15 -8.26
N LYS A 161 15.24 20.58 -8.92
CA LYS A 161 16.60 20.45 -8.39
C LYS A 161 16.75 21.07 -7.00
N LYS A 162 16.14 22.21 -6.73
CA LYS A 162 16.27 22.90 -5.44
C LYS A 162 15.60 22.11 -4.32
N LEU A 163 14.39 21.62 -4.58
CA LEU A 163 13.65 20.80 -3.64
C LEU A 163 14.34 19.45 -3.43
N TRP A 164 14.83 18.84 -4.50
CA TRP A 164 15.60 17.61 -4.44
C TRP A 164 16.84 17.76 -3.56
N ASP A 165 17.66 18.80 -3.78
CA ASP A 165 18.87 19.01 -2.99
C ASP A 165 18.53 19.22 -1.50
N GLN A 166 17.47 19.96 -1.17
CA GLN A 166 17.00 20.15 0.21
C GLN A 166 16.59 18.81 0.86
N ILE A 167 15.85 17.98 0.14
CA ILE A 167 15.41 16.67 0.63
C ILE A 167 16.62 15.73 0.81
N MET A 168 17.56 15.75 -0.14
CA MET A 168 18.77 14.95 -0.03
C MET A 168 19.64 15.36 1.17
N ASP A 169 19.67 16.64 1.51
CA ASP A 169 20.39 17.12 2.69
C ASP A 169 19.81 16.56 4.00
N LEU A 170 18.50 16.38 4.06
CA LEU A 170 17.81 15.77 5.19
C LEU A 170 17.82 14.23 5.15
N THR A 171 18.16 13.63 4.02
CA THR A 171 18.18 12.17 3.84
C THR A 171 19.56 11.62 4.20
N PRO A 172 19.71 10.83 5.28
CA PRO A 172 21.02 10.38 5.74
C PRO A 172 21.84 9.63 4.68
N MET A 173 21.19 8.78 3.91
CA MET A 173 21.84 8.00 2.84
C MET A 173 21.99 8.75 1.51
N LYS A 174 21.54 10.00 1.44
CA LYS A 174 21.61 10.86 0.24
C LYS A 174 21.06 10.20 -1.03
N ARG A 175 20.06 9.34 -0.88
CA ARG A 175 19.36 8.68 -1.99
C ARG A 175 17.97 8.21 -1.58
N TRP A 176 17.07 8.17 -2.53
CA TRP A 176 15.79 7.48 -2.40
C TRP A 176 15.88 6.01 -2.86
N MET A 177 14.85 5.25 -2.49
CA MET A 177 14.68 3.86 -2.95
C MET A 177 14.21 3.82 -4.41
N THR A 178 14.64 2.78 -5.13
CA THR A 178 14.27 2.50 -6.52
C THR A 178 13.35 1.29 -6.63
#